data_662b8b300b09244b8e74ff49711bafce
#
_entry.id   662b8b300b09244b8e74ff49711bafce
#
_cell.length_a   1.000
_cell.length_b   1.000
_cell.length_c   1.000
_cell.angle_alpha   90.00
_cell.angle_beta   90.00
_cell.angle_gamma   90.00
#
_symmetry.space_group_name_H-M   'P 1'
#
loop_
_entity.id
_entity.type
_entity.pdbx_description
1 polymer ?
#
loop_
_entity_poly.entity_id
_entity_poly.type
_entity_poly.pdbx_seq_one_letter_code
_entity_poly.pdbx_strand_id
1 'polypeptide(L)'
;AADDIAYRTADIEDAFKKGCITFERLVQELKDYCPEEQDGDYKDMVSLLERRRTRAIEKGITRPDANAVQNWTVQVQGKMIRSATAGFVRHYEELMEGTCKKELLDGMPGTLMMKALGDIAYRYAFISAPILKLEVGADAIFSFLLERFVDAAIRYDSDEPMTAVQEKLMSLISENYRAIYHV
;
A
#
# COMPACT_ATOMS: atom_id res chain seq x y z
N ALA A 1 -4.00 -9.89 -5.84
CA ALA A 1 -4.69 -10.13 -4.55
C ALA A 1 -3.77 -10.08 -3.34
N ALA A 2 -2.67 -10.86 -3.29
CA ALA A 2 -1.77 -10.87 -2.11
C ALA A 2 -1.15 -9.48 -1.88
N ASP A 3 -0.68 -8.86 -2.92
CA ASP A 3 -0.11 -7.52 -2.94
C ASP A 3 -1.15 -6.47 -2.47
N ASP A 4 -2.34 -6.48 -3.04
CA ASP A 4 -3.43 -5.57 -2.66
C ASP A 4 -3.80 -5.69 -1.18
N ILE A 5 -3.88 -6.92 -0.65
CA ILE A 5 -4.19 -7.16 0.77
C ILE A 5 -3.08 -6.59 1.65
N ALA A 6 -1.82 -6.82 1.29
CA ALA A 6 -0.67 -6.33 2.04
C ALA A 6 -0.62 -4.80 2.03
N TYR A 7 -0.70 -4.17 0.84
CA TYR A 7 -0.62 -2.71 0.72
C TYR A 7 -1.78 -2.00 1.42
N ARG A 8 -3.05 -2.39 1.17
CA ARG A 8 -4.20 -1.70 1.76
C ARG A 8 -4.19 -1.71 3.29
N THR A 9 -3.72 -2.79 3.90
CA THR A 9 -3.60 -2.86 5.37
C THR A 9 -2.38 -2.10 5.88
N ALA A 10 -1.26 -2.15 5.17
CA ALA A 10 -0.06 -1.40 5.50
C ALA A 10 -0.28 0.12 5.38
N ASP A 11 -0.99 0.58 4.36
CA ASP A 11 -1.30 2.00 4.15
C ASP A 11 -2.08 2.59 5.33
N ILE A 12 -3.03 1.86 5.89
CA ILE A 12 -3.78 2.29 7.08
C ILE A 12 -2.86 2.35 8.31
N GLU A 13 -2.03 1.33 8.50
CA GLU A 13 -1.09 1.29 9.62
C GLU A 13 -0.08 2.45 9.53
N ASP A 14 0.41 2.74 8.34
CA ASP A 14 1.34 3.85 8.08
C ASP A 14 0.67 5.21 8.24
N ALA A 15 -0.55 5.39 7.71
CA ALA A 15 -1.33 6.62 7.92
C ALA A 15 -1.55 6.90 9.40
N PHE A 16 -1.84 5.86 10.17
CA PHE A 16 -2.00 5.97 11.62
C PHE A 16 -0.67 6.31 12.33
N LYS A 17 0.43 5.61 12.01
CA LYS A 17 1.77 5.87 12.58
C LYS A 17 2.27 7.27 12.28
N LYS A 18 1.99 7.78 11.10
CA LYS A 18 2.34 9.15 10.67
C LYS A 18 1.41 10.23 11.22
N GLY A 19 0.36 9.84 11.96
CA GLY A 19 -0.60 10.77 12.53
C GLY A 19 -1.55 11.40 11.50
N CYS A 20 -1.66 10.82 10.31
CA CYS A 20 -2.58 11.28 9.27
C CYS A 20 -4.05 10.99 9.64
N ILE A 21 -4.30 9.98 10.47
CA ILE A 21 -5.61 9.62 10.99
C ILE A 21 -5.50 9.23 12.46
N THR A 22 -6.47 9.68 13.29
CA THR A 22 -6.58 9.27 14.69
C THR A 22 -7.36 7.96 14.82
N PHE A 23 -7.27 7.29 15.98
CA PHE A 23 -8.01 6.05 16.24
C PHE A 23 -9.53 6.26 16.12
N GLU A 24 -10.04 7.31 16.75
CA GLU A 24 -11.45 7.67 16.75
C GLU A 24 -11.95 7.94 15.32
N ARG A 25 -11.13 8.67 14.54
CA ARG A 25 -11.48 8.97 13.16
C ARG A 25 -11.48 7.72 12.28
N LEU A 26 -10.50 6.83 12.45
CA LEU A 26 -10.46 5.55 11.74
C LEU A 26 -11.71 4.70 12.03
N VAL A 27 -12.08 4.58 13.32
CA VAL A 27 -13.29 3.84 13.70
C VAL A 27 -14.54 4.47 13.10
N GLN A 28 -14.65 5.80 13.12
CA GLN A 28 -15.80 6.52 12.56
C GLN A 28 -15.89 6.30 11.05
N GLU A 29 -14.78 6.49 10.30
CA GLU A 29 -14.74 6.25 8.85
C GLU A 29 -15.16 4.82 8.49
N LEU A 30 -14.68 3.83 9.26
CA LEU A 30 -15.08 2.44 9.05
C LEU A 30 -16.57 2.21 9.33
N LYS A 31 -17.14 2.84 10.36
CA LYS A 31 -18.56 2.76 10.66
C LYS A 31 -19.42 3.43 9.60
N ASP A 32 -19.01 4.60 9.13
CA ASP A 32 -19.75 5.38 8.13
C ASP A 32 -19.71 4.72 6.75
N TYR A 33 -18.68 3.90 6.47
CA TYR A 33 -18.53 3.22 5.19
C TYR A 33 -19.58 2.14 4.94
N CYS A 34 -20.11 1.52 5.99
CA CYS A 34 -21.17 0.52 5.92
C CYS A 34 -22.31 0.90 6.86
N PRO A 35 -23.19 1.85 6.47
CA PRO A 35 -24.30 2.29 7.30
C PRO A 35 -25.42 1.24 7.41
N GLU A 36 -25.53 0.30 6.48
CA GLU A 36 -26.62 -0.68 6.43
C GLU A 36 -26.29 -2.00 7.14
N GLU A 37 -27.31 -2.67 7.67
CA GLU A 37 -27.18 -3.87 8.50
C GLU A 37 -26.70 -5.14 7.78
N GLN A 38 -26.32 -5.07 6.52
CA GLN A 38 -26.22 -6.22 5.63
C GLN A 38 -24.88 -6.97 5.62
N ASP A 39 -23.79 -6.43 6.12
CA ASP A 39 -22.49 -7.13 6.16
C ASP A 39 -22.01 -7.38 7.60
N GLY A 40 -22.44 -8.50 8.17
CA GLY A 40 -22.05 -8.93 9.51
C GLY A 40 -20.53 -9.11 9.65
N ASP A 41 -19.86 -9.62 8.64
CA ASP A 41 -18.41 -9.80 8.62
C ASP A 41 -17.67 -8.47 8.68
N TYR A 42 -18.16 -7.44 7.99
CA TYR A 42 -17.60 -6.09 8.06
C TYR A 42 -17.73 -5.50 9.47
N LYS A 43 -18.94 -5.56 10.05
CA LYS A 43 -19.21 -5.04 11.41
C LYS A 43 -18.37 -5.75 12.46
N ASP A 44 -18.20 -7.06 12.33
CA ASP A 44 -17.36 -7.84 13.22
C ASP A 44 -15.90 -7.39 13.17
N MET A 45 -15.38 -7.06 11.99
CA MET A 45 -14.02 -6.54 11.82
C MET A 45 -13.87 -5.13 12.42
N VAL A 46 -14.87 -4.25 12.24
CA VAL A 46 -14.87 -2.92 12.88
C VAL A 46 -14.91 -3.04 14.41
N SER A 47 -15.83 -3.84 14.93
CA SER A 47 -15.96 -4.12 16.38
C SER A 47 -14.68 -4.74 16.95
N LEU A 48 -13.96 -5.52 16.17
CA LEU A 48 -12.69 -6.10 16.59
C LEU A 48 -11.64 -5.03 16.86
N LEU A 49 -11.59 -3.96 16.07
CA LEU A 49 -10.66 -2.84 16.30
C LEU A 49 -10.89 -2.21 17.68
N GLU A 50 -12.14 -1.91 18.04
CA GLU A 50 -12.50 -1.35 19.34
C GLU A 50 -12.17 -2.31 20.48
N ARG A 51 -12.50 -3.61 20.33
CA ARG A 51 -12.14 -4.64 21.31
C ARG A 51 -10.63 -4.78 21.52
N ARG A 52 -9.82 -4.62 20.47
CA ARG A 52 -8.35 -4.65 20.57
C ARG A 52 -7.83 -3.47 21.39
N ARG A 53 -8.41 -2.28 21.20
CA ARG A 53 -8.07 -1.10 22.02
C ARG A 53 -8.39 -1.33 23.50
N THR A 54 -9.61 -1.77 23.81
CA THR A 54 -10.03 -2.07 25.18
C THR A 54 -9.06 -3.03 25.87
N ARG A 55 -8.73 -4.13 25.20
CA ARG A 55 -7.76 -5.11 25.73
C ARG A 55 -6.36 -4.54 25.92
N ALA A 56 -5.92 -3.65 25.04
CA ALA A 56 -4.62 -3.00 25.19
C ALA A 56 -4.58 -2.08 26.41
N ILE A 57 -5.67 -1.34 26.66
CA ILE A 57 -5.83 -0.51 27.84
C ILE A 57 -5.84 -1.37 29.11
N GLU A 58 -6.66 -2.41 29.17
CA GLU A 58 -6.75 -3.34 30.31
C GLU A 58 -5.40 -3.98 30.66
N LYS A 59 -4.55 -4.24 29.64
CA LYS A 59 -3.21 -4.79 29.81
C LYS A 59 -2.15 -3.73 30.15
N GLY A 60 -2.51 -2.47 30.28
CA GLY A 60 -1.57 -1.38 30.57
C GLY A 60 -0.55 -1.11 29.46
N ILE A 61 -0.88 -1.38 28.20
CA ILE A 61 0.01 -1.13 27.08
C ILE A 61 0.17 0.38 26.89
N THR A 62 1.41 0.85 26.82
CA THR A 62 1.76 2.29 26.77
C THR A 62 1.15 3.03 25.57
N ARG A 63 0.97 2.35 24.43
CA ARG A 63 0.38 2.91 23.20
C ARG A 63 -0.79 2.03 22.74
N PRO A 64 -1.94 2.09 23.45
CA PRO A 64 -3.04 1.15 23.23
C PRO A 64 -3.63 1.26 21.82
N ASP A 65 -3.74 2.47 21.27
CA ASP A 65 -4.30 2.71 19.95
C ASP A 65 -3.41 2.12 18.86
N ALA A 66 -2.11 2.37 18.92
CA ALA A 66 -1.15 1.81 17.95
C ALA A 66 -1.11 0.27 18.03
N ASN A 67 -1.14 -0.29 19.23
CA ASN A 67 -1.21 -1.73 19.42
C ASN A 67 -2.51 -2.31 18.86
N ALA A 68 -3.63 -1.62 19.08
CA ALA A 68 -4.93 -2.04 18.55
C ALA A 68 -4.95 -2.06 17.02
N VAL A 69 -4.51 -0.98 16.38
CA VAL A 69 -4.45 -0.88 14.91
C VAL A 69 -3.56 -1.97 14.34
N GLN A 70 -2.34 -2.13 14.85
CA GLN A 70 -1.40 -3.14 14.37
C GLN A 70 -1.95 -4.58 14.49
N ASN A 71 -2.51 -4.94 15.64
CA ASN A 71 -3.10 -6.27 15.83
C ASN A 71 -4.37 -6.48 15.02
N TRP A 72 -5.10 -5.41 14.75
CA TRP A 72 -6.31 -5.45 13.94
C TRP A 72 -5.95 -5.65 12.46
N THR A 73 -4.97 -4.94 11.90
CA THR A 73 -4.54 -5.10 10.50
C THR A 73 -4.11 -6.52 10.20
N VAL A 74 -3.37 -7.17 11.11
CA VAL A 74 -3.00 -8.59 10.99
C VAL A 74 -4.23 -9.51 10.91
N GLN A 75 -5.27 -9.24 11.71
CA GLN A 75 -6.50 -10.04 11.67
C GLN A 75 -7.30 -9.82 10.37
N VAL A 76 -7.35 -8.56 9.91
CA VAL A 76 -7.96 -8.22 8.63
C VAL A 76 -7.24 -8.93 7.48
N GLN A 77 -5.91 -8.86 7.43
CA GLN A 77 -5.12 -9.61 6.45
C GLN A 77 -5.45 -11.10 6.44
N GLY A 78 -5.49 -11.74 7.62
CA GLY A 78 -5.81 -13.15 7.73
C GLY A 78 -7.22 -13.51 7.22
N LYS A 79 -8.19 -12.61 7.41
CA LYS A 79 -9.55 -12.78 6.83
C LYS A 79 -9.51 -12.62 5.30
N MET A 80 -8.83 -11.58 4.79
CA MET A 80 -8.73 -11.32 3.36
C MET A 80 -8.04 -12.46 2.61
N ILE A 81 -6.96 -13.02 3.17
CA ILE A 81 -6.25 -14.16 2.59
C ILE A 81 -7.19 -15.36 2.46
N ARG A 82 -7.96 -15.69 3.52
CA ARG A 82 -8.93 -16.78 3.45
C ARG A 82 -10.03 -16.53 2.41
N SER A 83 -10.52 -15.30 2.31
CA SER A 83 -11.51 -14.91 1.30
C SER A 83 -10.96 -15.00 -0.11
N ALA A 84 -9.73 -14.53 -0.35
CA ALA A 84 -9.06 -14.65 -1.64
C ALA A 84 -8.82 -16.12 -2.03
N THR A 85 -8.43 -16.97 -1.06
CA THR A 85 -8.30 -18.42 -1.29
C THR A 85 -9.63 -19.04 -1.69
N ALA A 86 -10.73 -18.67 -1.01
CA ALA A 86 -12.07 -19.17 -1.37
C ALA A 86 -12.50 -18.65 -2.76
N GLY A 87 -12.19 -17.40 -3.10
CA GLY A 87 -12.41 -16.83 -4.43
C GLY A 87 -11.61 -17.55 -5.52
N PHE A 88 -10.35 -17.89 -5.24
CA PHE A 88 -9.52 -18.69 -6.15
C PHE A 88 -10.15 -20.07 -6.42
N VAL A 89 -10.56 -20.77 -5.37
CA VAL A 89 -11.23 -22.09 -5.51
C VAL A 89 -12.54 -21.97 -6.30
N ARG A 90 -13.31 -20.91 -6.04
CA ARG A 90 -14.60 -20.65 -6.72
C ARG A 90 -14.45 -20.42 -8.22
N HIS A 91 -13.39 -19.75 -8.63
CA HIS A 91 -13.12 -19.36 -10.02
C HIS A 91 -11.98 -20.17 -10.65
N TYR A 92 -11.65 -21.33 -10.08
CA TYR A 92 -10.48 -22.12 -10.48
C TYR A 92 -10.46 -22.44 -11.98
N GLU A 93 -11.55 -22.91 -12.54
CA GLU A 93 -11.63 -23.28 -13.96
C GLU A 93 -11.45 -22.07 -14.85
N GLU A 94 -12.17 -20.97 -14.58
CA GLU A 94 -12.04 -19.71 -15.32
C GLU A 94 -10.60 -19.14 -15.27
N LEU A 95 -9.92 -19.31 -14.13
CA LEU A 95 -8.53 -18.89 -13.95
C LEU A 95 -7.56 -19.74 -14.75
N MET A 96 -7.76 -21.06 -14.74
CA MET A 96 -6.91 -21.99 -15.50
C MET A 96 -7.07 -21.84 -17.01
N GLU A 97 -8.26 -21.45 -17.47
CA GLU A 97 -8.54 -21.14 -18.88
C GLU A 97 -8.13 -19.73 -19.29
N GLY A 98 -7.73 -18.87 -18.35
CA GLY A 98 -7.39 -17.46 -18.62
C GLY A 98 -8.59 -16.58 -18.96
N THR A 99 -9.81 -17.03 -18.67
CA THR A 99 -11.06 -16.31 -18.97
C THR A 99 -11.59 -15.49 -17.80
N CYS A 100 -11.05 -15.68 -16.60
CA CYS A 100 -11.47 -14.96 -15.39
C CYS A 100 -11.12 -13.46 -15.50
N LYS A 101 -12.17 -12.61 -15.43
CA LYS A 101 -12.06 -11.14 -15.44
C LYS A 101 -12.31 -10.50 -14.07
N LYS A 102 -12.56 -11.32 -13.05
CA LYS A 102 -12.89 -10.87 -11.69
C LYS A 102 -11.66 -10.88 -10.80
N GLU A 103 -11.64 -10.00 -9.84
CA GLU A 103 -10.69 -10.10 -8.73
C GLU A 103 -11.07 -11.24 -7.79
N LEU A 104 -10.09 -11.86 -7.13
CA LEU A 104 -10.33 -13.02 -6.24
C LEU A 104 -11.23 -12.69 -5.04
N LEU A 105 -11.30 -11.42 -4.67
CA LEU A 105 -12.14 -10.94 -3.58
C LEU A 105 -13.53 -10.50 -4.03
N ASP A 106 -13.81 -10.40 -5.33
CA ASP A 106 -15.11 -9.94 -5.82
C ASP A 106 -16.25 -10.84 -5.39
N GLY A 107 -17.20 -10.25 -4.67
CA GLY A 107 -18.36 -10.98 -4.12
C GLY A 107 -18.02 -11.96 -3.00
N MET A 108 -16.81 -11.85 -2.42
CA MET A 108 -16.38 -12.64 -1.28
C MET A 108 -16.52 -11.83 0.03
N PRO A 109 -16.64 -12.50 1.21
CA PRO A 109 -16.57 -11.81 2.50
C PRO A 109 -15.31 -10.95 2.58
N GLY A 110 -15.44 -9.67 2.95
CA GLY A 110 -14.33 -8.75 3.06
C GLY A 110 -14.07 -7.84 1.86
N THR A 111 -14.78 -8.02 0.73
CA THR A 111 -14.73 -7.10 -0.40
C THR A 111 -15.00 -5.65 0.06
N LEU A 112 -16.00 -5.46 0.90
CA LEU A 112 -16.34 -4.13 1.43
C LEU A 112 -15.23 -3.56 2.30
N MET A 113 -14.61 -4.38 3.14
CA MET A 113 -13.48 -3.94 3.97
C MET A 113 -12.29 -3.50 3.10
N MET A 114 -11.95 -4.25 2.05
CA MET A 114 -10.87 -3.87 1.13
C MET A 114 -11.14 -2.53 0.43
N LYS A 115 -12.38 -2.28 0.04
CA LYS A 115 -12.79 -0.98 -0.52
C LYS A 115 -12.67 0.13 0.51
N ALA A 116 -13.21 -0.08 1.71
CA ALA A 116 -13.15 0.88 2.80
C ALA A 116 -11.69 1.28 3.13
N LEU A 117 -10.79 0.29 3.27
CA LEU A 117 -9.37 0.56 3.54
C LEU A 117 -8.72 1.38 2.43
N GLY A 118 -9.00 1.06 1.16
CA GLY A 118 -8.47 1.81 0.03
C GLY A 118 -8.94 3.27 0.01
N ASP A 119 -10.23 3.50 0.23
CA ASP A 119 -10.82 4.84 0.22
C ASP A 119 -10.36 5.68 1.42
N ILE A 120 -10.20 5.06 2.60
CA ILE A 120 -9.66 5.73 3.78
C ILE A 120 -8.18 6.07 3.58
N ALA A 121 -7.37 5.13 3.09
CA ALA A 121 -5.97 5.38 2.79
C ALA A 121 -5.80 6.51 1.76
N TYR A 122 -6.60 6.52 0.70
CA TYR A 122 -6.59 7.58 -0.28
C TYR A 122 -6.85 8.95 0.36
N ARG A 123 -7.92 9.07 1.17
CA ARG A 123 -8.31 10.35 1.79
C ARG A 123 -7.33 10.84 2.87
N TYR A 124 -6.75 9.95 3.64
CA TYR A 124 -5.95 10.34 4.82
C TYR A 124 -4.44 10.20 4.61
N ALA A 125 -3.98 9.29 3.76
CA ALA A 125 -2.57 9.15 3.44
C ALA A 125 -2.23 9.86 2.13
N PHE A 126 -2.73 9.38 0.99
CA PHE A 126 -2.19 9.75 -0.31
C PHE A 126 -2.41 11.19 -0.70
N ILE A 127 -3.57 11.80 -0.39
CA ILE A 127 -3.84 13.21 -0.68
C ILE A 127 -3.55 14.15 0.49
N SER A 128 -2.87 13.68 1.53
CA SER A 128 -2.49 14.54 2.65
C SER A 128 -1.43 15.56 2.24
N ALA A 129 -1.54 16.80 2.75
CA ALA A 129 -0.62 17.88 2.39
C ALA A 129 0.87 17.55 2.63
N PRO A 130 1.27 16.82 3.70
CA PRO A 130 2.65 16.39 3.87
C PRO A 130 3.13 15.45 2.75
N ILE A 131 2.30 14.51 2.32
CA ILE A 131 2.65 13.55 1.26
C ILE A 131 2.73 14.27 -0.09
N LEU A 132 1.73 15.10 -0.43
CA LEU A 132 1.76 15.87 -1.68
C LEU A 132 3.00 16.77 -1.80
N LYS A 133 3.45 17.37 -0.70
CA LYS A 133 4.69 18.17 -0.69
C LYS A 133 5.94 17.31 -0.98
N LEU A 134 5.97 16.09 -0.44
CA LEU A 134 7.06 15.15 -0.72
C LEU A 134 7.03 14.67 -2.17
N GLU A 135 5.85 14.38 -2.71
CA GLU A 135 5.68 13.97 -4.12
C GLU A 135 6.14 15.06 -5.10
N VAL A 136 5.73 16.32 -4.87
CA VAL A 136 6.18 17.45 -5.69
C VAL A 136 7.70 17.63 -5.61
N GLY A 137 8.27 17.50 -4.40
CA GLY A 137 9.73 17.55 -4.23
C GLY A 137 10.46 16.39 -4.90
N ALA A 138 9.91 15.19 -4.78
CA ALA A 138 10.45 13.98 -5.40
C ALA A 138 10.40 14.08 -6.93
N ASP A 139 9.30 14.55 -7.52
CA ASP A 139 9.17 14.75 -8.96
C ASP A 139 10.26 15.66 -9.52
N ALA A 140 10.51 16.79 -8.87
CA ALA A 140 11.58 17.72 -9.27
C ALA A 140 12.97 17.07 -9.19
N ILE A 141 13.25 16.31 -8.13
CA ILE A 141 14.53 15.60 -7.93
C ILE A 141 14.68 14.49 -8.98
N PHE A 142 13.67 13.68 -9.17
CA PHE A 142 13.72 12.57 -10.14
C PHE A 142 13.86 13.09 -11.57
N SER A 143 13.11 14.10 -11.96
CA SER A 143 13.24 14.71 -13.30
C SER A 143 14.65 15.24 -13.53
N PHE A 144 15.19 15.98 -12.58
CA PHE A 144 16.58 16.48 -12.66
C PHE A 144 17.61 15.35 -12.78
N LEU A 145 17.49 14.32 -11.97
CA LEU A 145 18.42 13.18 -11.98
C LEU A 145 18.30 12.38 -13.27
N LEU A 146 17.06 12.08 -13.72
CA LEU A 146 16.84 11.33 -14.95
C LEU A 146 17.43 12.04 -16.16
N GLU A 147 17.17 13.34 -16.33
CA GLU A 147 17.78 14.11 -17.42
C GLU A 147 19.31 14.00 -17.45
N ARG A 148 19.95 14.11 -16.28
CA ARG A 148 21.41 14.04 -16.15
C ARG A 148 21.98 12.66 -16.40
N PHE A 149 21.31 11.62 -15.84
CA PHE A 149 21.75 10.24 -16.04
C PHE A 149 21.53 9.76 -17.47
N VAL A 150 20.40 10.12 -18.08
CA VAL A 150 20.09 9.72 -19.48
C VAL A 150 21.07 10.39 -20.44
N ASP A 151 21.37 11.71 -20.28
CA ASP A 151 22.37 12.39 -21.10
C ASP A 151 23.76 11.75 -20.96
N ALA A 152 24.18 11.44 -19.72
CA ALA A 152 25.45 10.76 -19.49
C ALA A 152 25.49 9.35 -20.10
N ALA A 153 24.40 8.58 -20.00
CA ALA A 153 24.32 7.24 -20.54
C ALA A 153 24.36 7.23 -22.07
N ILE A 154 23.67 8.16 -22.73
CA ILE A 154 23.69 8.29 -24.20
C ILE A 154 25.11 8.60 -24.69
N ARG A 155 25.83 9.54 -24.04
CA ARG A 155 27.21 9.86 -24.40
C ARG A 155 28.18 8.72 -24.14
N TYR A 156 27.97 8.00 -23.04
CA TYR A 156 28.77 6.81 -22.73
C TYR A 156 28.58 5.71 -23.76
N ASP A 157 27.36 5.45 -24.19
CA ASP A 157 27.03 4.45 -25.20
C ASP A 157 27.53 4.80 -26.61
N SER A 158 27.56 6.10 -26.96
CA SER A 158 28.03 6.61 -28.26
C SER A 158 29.52 6.92 -28.30
N ASP A 159 30.31 6.62 -27.26
CA ASP A 159 31.72 6.98 -27.15
C ASP A 159 32.01 8.49 -27.32
N GLU A 160 31.00 9.34 -27.01
CA GLU A 160 31.19 10.79 -27.07
C GLU A 160 31.95 11.31 -25.86
N PRO A 161 32.71 12.44 -26.02
CA PRO A 161 33.39 13.04 -24.90
C PRO A 161 32.43 13.40 -23.75
N MET A 162 32.75 12.93 -22.56
CA MET A 162 31.98 13.21 -21.34
C MET A 162 32.65 14.27 -20.50
N THR A 163 31.82 15.04 -19.79
CA THR A 163 32.29 15.93 -18.73
C THR A 163 32.62 15.14 -17.47
N ALA A 164 33.46 15.70 -16.58
CA ALA A 164 33.78 15.07 -15.29
C ALA A 164 32.54 14.78 -14.41
N VAL A 165 31.43 15.51 -14.59
CA VAL A 165 30.16 15.26 -13.91
C VAL A 165 29.47 14.04 -14.50
N GLN A 166 29.43 13.90 -15.82
CA GLN A 166 28.84 12.75 -16.50
C GLN A 166 29.60 11.45 -16.19
N GLU A 167 30.94 11.49 -16.15
CA GLU A 167 31.77 10.37 -15.72
C GLU A 167 31.42 9.91 -14.28
N LYS A 168 31.24 10.86 -13.35
CA LYS A 168 30.82 10.57 -11.98
C LYS A 168 29.41 9.95 -11.94
N LEU A 169 28.47 10.45 -12.73
CA LEU A 169 27.13 9.90 -12.82
C LEU A 169 27.18 8.45 -13.31
N MET A 170 27.94 8.17 -14.36
CA MET A 170 28.12 6.80 -14.86
C MET A 170 28.80 5.90 -13.84
N SER A 171 29.72 6.39 -13.02
CA SER A 171 30.34 5.62 -11.95
C SER A 171 29.38 5.21 -10.83
N LEU A 172 28.27 5.93 -10.65
CA LEU A 172 27.21 5.57 -9.69
C LEU A 172 26.29 4.46 -10.19
N ILE A 173 26.27 4.18 -11.49
CA ILE A 173 25.51 3.08 -12.08
C ILE A 173 26.26 1.78 -11.80
N SER A 174 25.56 0.74 -11.32
CA SER A 174 26.21 -0.54 -11.05
C SER A 174 26.80 -1.16 -12.33
N GLU A 175 27.90 -1.90 -12.19
CA GLU A 175 28.60 -2.52 -13.33
C GLU A 175 27.69 -3.41 -14.18
N ASN A 176 26.76 -4.12 -13.56
CA ASN A 176 25.82 -4.97 -14.27
C ASN A 176 24.93 -4.18 -15.27
N TYR A 177 24.57 -2.96 -14.94
CA TYR A 177 23.79 -2.11 -15.85
C TYR A 177 24.69 -1.40 -16.85
N ARG A 178 25.89 -0.98 -16.44
CA ARG A 178 26.86 -0.37 -17.39
C ARG A 178 27.31 -1.31 -18.48
N ALA A 179 27.43 -2.60 -18.18
CA ALA A 179 27.80 -3.63 -19.13
C ALA A 179 26.78 -3.87 -20.27
N ILE A 180 25.57 -3.29 -20.17
CA ILE A 180 24.54 -3.36 -21.23
C ILE A 180 24.84 -2.33 -22.34
N TYR A 181 25.52 -1.24 -22.00
CA TYR A 181 25.98 -0.23 -22.95
C TYR A 181 27.31 -0.69 -23.56
N HIS A 182 27.57 -0.39 -24.79
CA HIS A 182 28.71 -0.88 -25.59
C HIS A 182 28.60 -2.34 -26.07
N VAL A 183 27.40 -2.81 -26.43
CA VAL A 183 27.21 -4.11 -27.09
C VAL A 183 27.18 -3.97 -28.60
#